data_d8a15a6bd3f6252f3d865d836f2b1509
#
_entry.id   d8a15a6bd3f6252f3d865d836f2b1509
#
_cell.length_a   1.000
_cell.length_b   1.000
_cell.length_c   1.000
_cell.angle_alpha   90.00
_cell.angle_beta   90.00
_cell.angle_gamma   90.00
#
_symmetry.space_group_name_H-M   'P 1'
#
loop_
_entity.id
_entity.type
_entity.pdbx_description
1 polymer ?
#
loop_
_entity_poly.entity_id
_entity_poly.type
_entity_poly.pdbx_seq_one_letter_code
_entity_poly.pdbx_strand_id
1 'polypeptide(L)'
;MLSKHSKDQREQLEVFALSELVPEDHLVRKIEEAMDFSFIYEKVAPLYSSKGRPSIDPVVLIKMVLIQYVFGHRSMRETIKRIETDVAYRWFIGYGFSEKIPHFSTFSKNYERRFHDTDLFETIFYKILRQAMDLGLVDPAVAFIDGTHVKANANKKKFVKKIVRKETRAYQEQLDREINADREANGKKPLKPRQCLEEREIKESTTDPESGYFVKGERERLFAYGFHTACDRNGFVLGAVVEPANIHDSQVFTTLFQQVKEHVAKPHTVAVDAGYKTPFIAKFLSDQNVRPVMPYTRPQTKKGFMRKHEYVYDEYYDGPDDHVLTYRTTNREGYRIYASDPNRCEHCSFLKQCTESRNHRKMIHRHLWQDHLDEADHLRHTDENRRIYAKRKETIERVFADLKHKHGLRWTTLRGKKKLSMQAMLVFAAMNLKKLANWTWKGPDRQHSHRKNRINWTKIGRIIKIRPILSTV
;
A
#
# COMPACT_ATOMS: atom_id res chain seq x y z
N MET A 1 43.22 1.60 -35.74
CA MET A 1 43.93 2.76 -35.20
C MET A 1 43.47 3.07 -33.81
N LEU A 2 44.38 3.24 -32.85
CA LEU A 2 44.07 3.66 -31.50
C LEU A 2 43.88 5.18 -31.50
N SER A 3 42.66 5.70 -31.25
CA SER A 3 42.41 7.12 -31.05
C SER A 3 42.58 7.50 -29.59
N LYS A 4 43.23 8.62 -29.31
CA LYS A 4 43.38 9.18 -27.95
C LYS A 4 42.53 10.44 -27.87
N HIS A 5 41.64 10.52 -26.88
CA HIS A 5 40.92 11.74 -26.54
C HIS A 5 41.81 12.75 -25.84
N SER A 6 41.81 14.01 -26.31
CA SER A 6 42.48 15.10 -25.61
C SER A 6 41.71 15.46 -24.33
N LYS A 7 42.46 15.74 -23.24
CA LYS A 7 41.87 16.25 -22.01
C LYS A 7 41.40 17.69 -22.10
N ASP A 8 41.89 18.42 -23.10
CA ASP A 8 41.64 19.86 -23.29
C ASP A 8 40.18 20.18 -23.65
N GLN A 9 39.45 19.21 -24.19
CA GLN A 9 38.01 19.32 -24.44
C GLN A 9 37.17 19.57 -23.19
N ARG A 10 37.68 19.23 -21.98
CA ARG A 10 36.96 19.45 -20.72
C ARG A 10 36.90 20.93 -20.31
N GLU A 11 37.86 21.73 -20.78
CA GLU A 11 37.97 23.17 -20.48
C GLU A 11 37.38 24.02 -21.59
N GLN A 12 36.91 23.41 -22.68
CA GLN A 12 36.31 24.11 -23.78
C GLN A 12 34.95 24.70 -23.36
N LEU A 13 34.75 26.00 -23.66
CA LEU A 13 33.47 26.65 -23.44
C LEU A 13 32.48 26.24 -24.52
N GLU A 14 31.37 25.68 -24.09
CA GLU A 14 30.26 25.33 -24.95
C GLU A 14 28.99 26.05 -24.44
N VAL A 15 28.13 26.54 -25.34
CA VAL A 15 26.92 27.29 -24.99
C VAL A 15 25.71 26.47 -25.42
N PHE A 16 24.99 25.92 -24.41
CA PHE A 16 23.78 25.15 -24.62
C PHE A 16 22.66 25.65 -23.70
N ALA A 17 21.44 25.56 -24.18
CA ALA A 17 20.29 25.62 -23.26
C ALA A 17 20.18 24.31 -22.46
N LEU A 18 19.84 24.40 -21.20
CA LEU A 18 19.69 23.21 -20.34
C LEU A 18 18.75 22.17 -20.96
N SER A 19 17.70 22.64 -21.65
CA SER A 19 16.75 21.81 -22.36
C SER A 19 17.34 21.03 -23.54
N GLU A 20 18.39 21.49 -24.15
CA GLU A 20 19.05 20.79 -25.27
C GLU A 20 19.89 19.61 -24.81
N LEU A 21 20.36 19.66 -23.56
CA LEU A 21 21.19 18.62 -22.96
C LEU A 21 20.38 17.44 -22.40
N VAL A 22 19.06 17.59 -22.17
CA VAL A 22 18.21 16.53 -21.69
C VAL A 22 17.58 15.78 -22.86
N PRO A 23 17.81 14.47 -23.04
CA PRO A 23 17.21 13.70 -24.12
C PRO A 23 15.68 13.81 -24.12
N GLU A 24 15.06 13.85 -25.30
CA GLU A 24 13.61 13.98 -25.45
C GLU A 24 12.85 12.79 -24.81
N ASP A 25 13.43 11.61 -24.86
CA ASP A 25 12.87 10.38 -24.26
C ASP A 25 13.21 10.19 -22.78
N HIS A 26 13.90 11.16 -22.16
CA HIS A 26 14.26 11.05 -20.74
C HIS A 26 13.01 11.07 -19.85
N LEU A 27 12.99 10.24 -18.80
CA LEU A 27 11.82 10.06 -17.94
C LEU A 27 11.31 11.37 -17.33
N VAL A 28 12.18 12.30 -16.96
CA VAL A 28 11.76 13.57 -16.36
C VAL A 28 10.96 14.44 -17.34
N ARG A 29 11.26 14.37 -18.65
CA ARG A 29 10.47 15.06 -19.69
C ARG A 29 9.08 14.43 -19.80
N LYS A 30 9.01 13.10 -19.85
CA LYS A 30 7.74 12.37 -19.88
C LYS A 30 6.88 12.70 -18.66
N ILE A 31 7.49 12.87 -17.49
CA ILE A 31 6.79 13.27 -16.26
C ILE A 31 6.27 14.71 -16.36
N GLU A 32 7.10 15.64 -16.84
CA GLU A 32 6.70 17.04 -16.98
C GLU A 32 5.59 17.24 -18.00
N GLU A 33 5.60 16.44 -19.09
CA GLU A 33 4.54 16.42 -20.10
C GLU A 33 3.24 15.78 -19.55
N ALA A 34 3.37 14.71 -18.76
CA ALA A 34 2.24 13.97 -18.24
C ALA A 34 1.50 14.66 -17.09
N MET A 35 2.15 15.61 -16.37
CA MET A 35 1.59 16.16 -15.15
C MET A 35 1.96 17.61 -14.92
N ASP A 36 0.97 18.49 -14.88
CA ASP A 36 1.13 19.86 -14.37
C ASP A 36 1.09 19.85 -12.83
N PHE A 37 2.12 20.41 -12.21
CA PHE A 37 2.27 20.51 -10.76
C PHE A 37 1.76 21.85 -10.18
N SER A 38 1.17 22.72 -10.97
CA SER A 38 0.71 24.06 -10.54
C SER A 38 -0.36 24.00 -9.44
N PHE A 39 -1.18 22.94 -9.39
CA PHE A 39 -2.19 22.73 -8.33
C PHE A 39 -1.60 22.73 -6.92
N ILE A 40 -0.30 22.45 -6.77
CA ILE A 40 0.40 22.50 -5.48
C ILE A 40 0.40 23.91 -4.92
N TYR A 41 0.56 24.95 -5.77
CA TYR A 41 0.54 26.34 -5.30
C TYR A 41 -0.80 26.69 -4.64
N GLU A 42 -1.91 26.35 -5.30
CA GLU A 42 -3.26 26.60 -4.76
C GLU A 42 -3.46 25.91 -3.40
N LYS A 43 -3.00 24.63 -3.32
CA LYS A 43 -3.16 23.82 -2.11
C LYS A 43 -2.35 24.33 -0.92
N VAL A 44 -1.15 24.88 -1.16
CA VAL A 44 -0.26 25.31 -0.08
C VAL A 44 -0.29 26.80 0.18
N ALA A 45 -0.89 27.62 -0.69
CA ALA A 45 -0.95 29.09 -0.53
C ALA A 45 -1.38 29.54 0.87
N PRO A 46 -2.40 28.94 1.52
CA PRO A 46 -2.82 29.32 2.87
C PRO A 46 -1.75 29.07 3.95
N LEU A 47 -0.75 28.22 3.66
CA LEU A 47 0.32 27.85 4.62
C LEU A 47 1.52 28.80 4.57
N TYR A 48 1.51 29.77 3.66
CA TYR A 48 2.61 30.71 3.45
C TYR A 48 2.20 32.12 3.86
N SER A 49 3.11 32.80 4.56
CA SER A 49 2.90 34.20 4.91
C SER A 49 3.09 35.13 3.71
N SER A 50 2.29 36.17 3.63
CA SER A 50 2.44 37.25 2.64
C SER A 50 3.61 38.19 2.93
N LYS A 51 4.21 38.12 4.14
CA LYS A 51 5.31 38.97 4.59
C LYS A 51 6.54 38.12 4.91
N GLY A 52 7.73 38.70 4.71
CA GLY A 52 9.01 38.11 5.07
C GLY A 52 9.84 37.67 3.89
N ARG A 53 10.96 36.97 4.17
CA ARG A 53 11.87 36.46 3.12
C ARG A 53 11.16 35.39 2.28
N PRO A 54 11.24 35.43 0.94
CA PRO A 54 10.71 34.37 0.07
C PRO A 54 11.23 32.99 0.47
N SER A 55 10.33 32.03 0.53
CA SER A 55 10.68 30.62 0.79
C SER A 55 11.11 29.92 -0.50
N ILE A 56 11.68 28.72 -0.35
CA ILE A 56 11.87 27.81 -1.50
C ILE A 56 10.49 27.48 -2.08
N ASP A 57 10.41 27.47 -3.40
CA ASP A 57 9.22 27.09 -4.16
C ASP A 57 8.71 25.71 -3.72
N PRO A 58 7.41 25.58 -3.33
CA PRO A 58 6.84 24.31 -2.88
C PRO A 58 6.83 23.24 -3.98
N VAL A 59 6.64 23.61 -5.26
CA VAL A 59 6.70 22.68 -6.38
C VAL A 59 8.10 22.10 -6.53
N VAL A 60 9.13 22.93 -6.40
CA VAL A 60 10.53 22.48 -6.40
C VAL A 60 10.77 21.45 -5.27
N LEU A 61 10.28 21.74 -4.05
CA LEU A 61 10.43 20.82 -2.93
C LEU A 61 9.78 19.46 -3.21
N ILE A 62 8.59 19.45 -3.79
CA ILE A 62 7.87 18.22 -4.13
C ILE A 62 8.59 17.49 -5.28
N LYS A 63 9.00 18.19 -6.34
CA LYS A 63 9.77 17.61 -7.46
C LYS A 63 11.07 16.95 -6.99
N MET A 64 11.78 17.56 -6.01
CA MET A 64 12.99 16.95 -5.41
C MET A 64 12.69 15.62 -4.72
N VAL A 65 11.56 15.53 -3.98
CA VAL A 65 11.14 14.30 -3.31
C VAL A 65 10.65 13.27 -4.35
N LEU A 66 9.96 13.71 -5.39
CA LEU A 66 9.55 12.83 -6.49
C LEU A 66 10.76 12.21 -7.20
N ILE A 67 11.83 13.00 -7.47
CA ILE A 67 13.10 12.46 -7.99
C ILE A 67 13.62 11.34 -7.10
N GLN A 68 13.62 11.54 -5.77
CA GLN A 68 14.08 10.50 -4.83
C GLN A 68 13.36 9.17 -5.07
N TYR A 69 12.04 9.21 -5.14
CA TYR A 69 11.24 7.98 -5.22
C TYR A 69 11.12 7.42 -6.64
N VAL A 70 11.02 8.27 -7.67
CA VAL A 70 10.95 7.83 -9.08
C VAL A 70 12.21 7.06 -9.48
N PHE A 71 13.39 7.55 -9.03
CA PHE A 71 14.67 6.95 -9.35
C PHE A 71 15.25 6.04 -8.26
N GLY A 72 14.53 5.89 -7.14
CA GLY A 72 14.89 4.96 -6.06
C GLY A 72 16.13 5.35 -5.26
N HIS A 73 16.41 6.65 -5.14
CA HIS A 73 17.54 7.13 -4.32
C HIS A 73 17.29 6.83 -2.84
N ARG A 74 18.33 6.40 -2.13
CA ARG A 74 18.22 5.89 -0.76
C ARG A 74 17.89 6.97 0.27
N SER A 75 18.21 8.22 0.00
CA SER A 75 18.00 9.32 0.94
C SER A 75 17.92 10.66 0.22
N MET A 76 17.29 11.65 0.87
CA MET A 76 17.27 13.03 0.36
C MET A 76 18.69 13.62 0.20
N ARG A 77 19.63 13.24 1.09
CA ARG A 77 21.04 13.68 0.96
C ARG A 77 21.69 13.17 -0.32
N GLU A 78 21.46 11.92 -0.68
CA GLU A 78 21.93 11.36 -1.96
C GLU A 78 21.24 12.03 -3.14
N THR A 79 19.92 12.22 -3.03
CA THR A 79 19.12 12.90 -4.07
C THR A 79 19.66 14.29 -4.40
N ILE A 80 19.94 15.10 -3.37
CA ILE A 80 20.51 16.45 -3.58
C ILE A 80 21.86 16.37 -4.29
N LYS A 81 22.77 15.50 -3.84
CA LYS A 81 24.07 15.34 -4.49
C LYS A 81 23.93 14.95 -5.98
N ARG A 82 22.94 14.13 -6.31
CA ARG A 82 22.66 13.79 -7.71
C ARG A 82 22.07 14.97 -8.48
N ILE A 83 21.13 15.71 -7.90
CA ILE A 83 20.56 16.91 -8.54
C ILE A 83 21.66 17.96 -8.79
N GLU A 84 22.66 18.08 -7.92
CA GLU A 84 23.79 19.01 -8.12
C GLU A 84 24.58 18.74 -9.40
N THR A 85 24.66 17.48 -9.84
CA THR A 85 25.51 17.03 -10.93
C THR A 85 24.75 16.54 -12.17
N ASP A 86 23.44 16.27 -12.05
CA ASP A 86 22.61 15.70 -13.11
C ASP A 86 21.80 16.81 -13.81
N VAL A 87 22.05 16.97 -15.09
CA VAL A 87 21.40 17.99 -15.95
C VAL A 87 19.90 17.78 -16.03
N ALA A 88 19.45 16.52 -16.17
CA ALA A 88 18.04 16.20 -16.33
C ALA A 88 17.26 16.50 -15.05
N TYR A 89 17.87 16.25 -13.87
CA TYR A 89 17.23 16.58 -12.60
C TYR A 89 17.16 18.09 -12.36
N ARG A 90 18.22 18.84 -12.71
CA ARG A 90 18.21 20.31 -12.66
C ARG A 90 17.12 20.90 -13.57
N TRP A 91 17.03 20.40 -14.78
CA TRP A 91 15.98 20.79 -15.73
C TRP A 91 14.58 20.54 -15.15
N PHE A 92 14.35 19.38 -14.57
CA PHE A 92 13.04 19.02 -14.01
C PHE A 92 12.59 19.90 -12.84
N ILE A 93 13.54 20.34 -11.99
CA ILE A 93 13.21 21.27 -10.89
C ILE A 93 13.28 22.75 -11.33
N GLY A 94 13.68 23.05 -12.54
CA GLY A 94 13.76 24.41 -13.08
C GLY A 94 14.98 25.21 -12.62
N TYR A 95 16.11 24.55 -12.25
CA TYR A 95 17.33 25.19 -11.75
C TYR A 95 18.45 25.16 -12.79
N GLY A 96 19.06 26.34 -13.04
CA GLY A 96 20.25 26.46 -13.88
C GLY A 96 21.53 25.91 -13.21
N PHE A 97 22.64 25.86 -13.97
CA PHE A 97 23.91 25.32 -13.47
C PHE A 97 24.51 26.14 -12.32
N SER A 98 24.38 27.45 -12.34
CA SER A 98 24.92 28.37 -11.34
C SER A 98 24.07 28.42 -10.06
N GLU A 99 22.84 27.94 -10.11
CA GLU A 99 21.94 28.03 -8.97
C GLU A 99 22.24 26.94 -7.95
N LYS A 100 22.24 27.34 -6.67
CA LYS A 100 22.48 26.45 -5.54
C LYS A 100 21.25 25.62 -5.24
N ILE A 101 21.38 24.30 -5.27
CA ILE A 101 20.30 23.37 -4.91
C ILE A 101 19.95 23.49 -3.42
N PRO A 102 18.66 23.46 -3.04
CA PRO A 102 18.22 23.52 -1.66
C PRO A 102 18.81 22.37 -0.83
N HIS A 103 19.17 22.67 0.42
CA HIS A 103 19.76 21.70 1.33
C HIS A 103 18.80 20.53 1.61
N PHE A 104 19.33 19.32 1.81
CA PHE A 104 18.53 18.09 1.99
C PHE A 104 17.54 18.18 3.19
N SER A 105 17.80 18.99 4.21
CA SER A 105 16.89 19.18 5.35
C SER A 105 15.75 20.15 5.06
N THR A 106 15.77 20.85 3.91
CA THR A 106 14.75 21.88 3.61
C THR A 106 13.35 21.29 3.51
N PHE A 107 13.21 20.14 2.87
CA PHE A 107 11.92 19.44 2.82
C PHE A 107 11.44 19.06 4.22
N SER A 108 12.28 18.43 5.04
CA SER A 108 11.90 18.05 6.41
C SER A 108 11.47 19.23 7.26
N LYS A 109 12.17 20.37 7.15
CA LYS A 109 11.79 21.60 7.87
C LYS A 109 10.45 22.17 7.39
N ASN A 110 10.19 22.14 6.08
CA ASN A 110 8.89 22.57 5.54
C ASN A 110 7.78 21.59 5.91
N TYR A 111 8.04 20.30 5.91
CA TYR A 111 7.11 19.29 6.39
C TYR A 111 6.67 19.60 7.83
N GLU A 112 7.62 19.72 8.78
CA GLU A 112 7.32 19.97 10.19
C GLU A 112 6.62 21.31 10.45
N ARG A 113 6.90 22.34 9.63
CA ARG A 113 6.35 23.69 9.85
C ARG A 113 5.03 23.94 9.15
N ARG A 114 4.75 23.24 8.02
CA ARG A 114 3.64 23.59 7.14
C ARG A 114 2.81 22.39 6.71
N PHE A 115 3.44 21.28 6.30
CA PHE A 115 2.74 20.23 5.56
C PHE A 115 2.24 19.06 6.41
N HIS A 116 2.73 18.90 7.64
CA HIS A 116 2.48 17.71 8.46
C HIS A 116 1.02 17.51 8.88
N ASP A 117 0.23 18.58 8.97
CA ASP A 117 -1.20 18.55 9.33
C ASP A 117 -2.11 18.80 8.13
N THR A 118 -1.60 18.60 6.91
CA THR A 118 -2.38 18.79 5.69
C THR A 118 -2.56 17.47 4.94
N ASP A 119 -3.53 17.43 4.04
CA ASP A 119 -3.79 16.36 3.10
C ASP A 119 -2.99 16.52 1.76
N LEU A 120 -1.94 17.36 1.75
CA LEU A 120 -1.16 17.67 0.56
C LEU A 120 -0.68 16.41 -0.18
N PHE A 121 -0.14 15.45 0.55
CA PHE A 121 0.46 14.25 -0.05
C PHE A 121 -0.59 13.29 -0.60
N GLU A 122 -1.74 13.21 0.04
CA GLU A 122 -2.91 12.49 -0.46
C GLU A 122 -3.46 13.18 -1.71
N THR A 123 -3.56 14.52 -1.68
CA THR A 123 -3.96 15.31 -2.84
C THR A 123 -3.06 15.06 -4.04
N ILE A 124 -1.74 15.05 -3.86
CA ILE A 124 -0.77 14.73 -4.93
C ILE A 124 -1.00 13.33 -5.48
N PHE A 125 -1.15 12.34 -4.60
CA PHE A 125 -1.37 10.95 -5.00
C PHE A 125 -2.66 10.81 -5.81
N TYR A 126 -3.78 11.33 -5.31
CA TYR A 126 -5.07 11.21 -6.01
C TYR A 126 -5.17 12.08 -7.27
N LYS A 127 -4.47 13.22 -7.32
CA LYS A 127 -4.43 14.03 -8.56
C LYS A 127 -3.75 13.27 -9.71
N ILE A 128 -2.61 12.63 -9.43
CA ILE A 128 -1.91 11.77 -10.40
C ILE A 128 -2.78 10.58 -10.81
N LEU A 129 -3.42 9.93 -9.84
CA LEU A 129 -4.30 8.79 -10.11
C LEU A 129 -5.50 9.20 -10.96
N ARG A 130 -6.14 10.33 -10.64
CA ARG A 130 -7.28 10.86 -11.41
C ARG A 130 -6.89 11.15 -12.85
N GLN A 131 -5.74 11.76 -13.09
CA GLN A 131 -5.24 11.98 -14.45
C GLN A 131 -5.09 10.67 -15.23
N ALA A 132 -4.58 9.62 -14.58
CA ALA A 132 -4.51 8.29 -15.21
C ALA A 132 -5.91 7.70 -15.47
N MET A 133 -6.89 7.96 -14.59
CA MET A 133 -8.28 7.54 -14.78
C MET A 133 -8.94 8.28 -15.95
N ASP A 134 -8.76 9.60 -16.03
CA ASP A 134 -9.33 10.44 -17.12
C ASP A 134 -8.80 10.02 -18.50
N LEU A 135 -7.60 9.46 -18.55
CA LEU A 135 -6.99 8.89 -19.75
C LEU A 135 -7.37 7.41 -20.00
N GLY A 136 -8.25 6.83 -19.17
CA GLY A 136 -8.68 5.43 -19.30
C GLY A 136 -7.60 4.38 -19.01
N LEU A 137 -6.52 4.75 -18.33
CA LEU A 137 -5.40 3.85 -18.03
C LEU A 137 -5.65 3.01 -16.76
N VAL A 138 -6.56 3.43 -15.89
CA VAL A 138 -6.93 2.76 -14.65
C VAL A 138 -8.25 2.03 -14.83
N ASP A 139 -8.31 0.77 -14.43
CA ASP A 139 -9.54 -0.02 -14.39
C ASP A 139 -9.90 -0.42 -12.97
N PRO A 140 -10.76 0.34 -12.29
CA PRO A 140 -11.11 0.10 -10.90
C PRO A 140 -12.10 -1.07 -10.70
N ALA A 141 -12.59 -1.71 -11.77
CA ALA A 141 -13.56 -2.78 -11.67
C ALA A 141 -13.06 -3.97 -10.86
N VAL A 142 -11.76 -4.26 -10.93
CA VAL A 142 -11.10 -5.31 -10.16
C VAL A 142 -9.99 -4.69 -9.31
N ALA A 143 -10.12 -4.76 -7.99
CA ALA A 143 -9.08 -4.35 -7.05
C ALA A 143 -8.32 -5.56 -6.49
N PHE A 144 -7.00 -5.51 -6.53
CA PHE A 144 -6.12 -6.47 -5.87
C PHE A 144 -5.62 -5.85 -4.57
N ILE A 145 -5.94 -6.46 -3.44
CA ILE A 145 -5.57 -5.97 -2.09
C ILE A 145 -4.60 -6.94 -1.44
N ASP A 146 -3.51 -6.40 -0.90
CA ASP A 146 -2.50 -7.16 -0.18
C ASP A 146 -1.68 -6.25 0.73
N GLY A 147 -0.90 -6.85 1.64
CA GLY A 147 -0.02 -6.16 2.57
C GLY A 147 1.45 -6.51 2.36
N THR A 148 2.32 -5.53 2.54
CA THR A 148 3.76 -5.77 2.60
C THR A 148 4.38 -5.06 3.78
N HIS A 149 5.49 -5.60 4.31
CA HIS A 149 6.17 -5.02 5.44
C HIS A 149 7.38 -4.20 5.00
N VAL A 150 7.50 -3.01 5.59
CA VAL A 150 8.65 -2.11 5.46
C VAL A 150 9.34 -2.02 6.80
N LYS A 151 10.64 -2.32 6.82
CA LYS A 151 11.44 -2.32 8.05
C LYS A 151 11.51 -0.92 8.64
N ALA A 152 11.13 -0.78 9.92
CA ALA A 152 11.19 0.47 10.65
C ALA A 152 12.63 0.90 11.00
N ASN A 153 12.81 2.20 11.22
CA ASN A 153 14.05 2.77 11.73
C ASN A 153 14.16 2.54 13.25
N ALA A 154 14.18 1.28 13.64
CA ALA A 154 14.16 0.84 15.03
C ALA A 154 15.19 -0.27 15.28
N ASN A 155 15.81 -0.25 16.47
CA ASN A 155 16.72 -1.31 16.89
C ASN A 155 15.92 -2.48 17.48
N LYS A 156 16.02 -3.66 16.87
CA LYS A 156 15.30 -4.86 17.29
C LYS A 156 15.61 -5.34 18.72
N LYS A 157 16.75 -4.92 19.30
CA LYS A 157 17.17 -5.27 20.66
C LYS A 157 16.75 -4.24 21.72
N LYS A 158 16.33 -3.02 21.29
CA LYS A 158 15.90 -1.94 22.18
C LYS A 158 14.38 -1.85 22.21
N PHE A 159 13.78 -2.52 23.18
CA PHE A 159 12.34 -2.51 23.38
C PHE A 159 12.00 -2.62 24.87
N VAL A 160 10.79 -2.19 25.21
CA VAL A 160 10.13 -2.43 26.48
C VAL A 160 8.94 -3.36 26.27
N LYS A 161 8.63 -4.16 27.29
CA LYS A 161 7.40 -4.95 27.30
C LYS A 161 6.30 -4.08 27.89
N LYS A 162 5.20 -3.99 27.18
CA LYS A 162 4.05 -3.15 27.53
C LYS A 162 2.78 -3.98 27.46
N ILE A 163 1.98 -3.86 28.50
CA ILE A 163 0.64 -4.44 28.51
C ILE A 163 -0.29 -3.45 27.81
N VAL A 164 -0.92 -3.88 26.73
CA VAL A 164 -1.92 -3.11 26.01
C VAL A 164 -3.25 -3.83 26.01
N ARG A 165 -4.33 -3.07 26.05
CA ARG A 165 -5.66 -3.61 25.83
C ARG A 165 -5.82 -4.03 24.38
N LYS A 166 -6.44 -5.20 24.17
CA LYS A 166 -6.73 -5.68 22.83
C LYS A 166 -7.75 -4.75 22.20
N GLU A 167 -7.40 -4.15 21.06
CA GLU A 167 -8.32 -3.29 20.33
C GLU A 167 -9.59 -4.05 19.95
N THR A 168 -10.73 -3.40 20.11
CA THR A 168 -12.02 -3.93 19.68
C THR A 168 -12.02 -4.02 18.16
N ARG A 169 -12.45 -5.14 17.60
CA ARG A 169 -12.59 -5.29 16.14
C ARG A 169 -13.65 -4.32 15.64
N ALA A 170 -13.41 -3.69 14.48
CA ALA A 170 -14.34 -2.72 13.90
C ALA A 170 -15.80 -3.23 13.74
N TYR A 171 -15.96 -4.56 13.67
CA TYR A 171 -17.25 -5.23 13.53
C TYR A 171 -17.75 -5.91 14.82
N GLN A 172 -17.10 -5.65 15.95
CA GLN A 172 -17.39 -6.41 17.19
C GLN A 172 -18.81 -6.18 17.69
N GLU A 173 -19.30 -4.97 17.61
CA GLU A 173 -20.66 -4.64 18.04
C GLU A 173 -21.74 -5.34 17.18
N GLN A 174 -21.51 -5.42 15.88
CA GLN A 174 -22.37 -6.16 14.98
C GLN A 174 -22.35 -7.65 15.31
N LEU A 175 -21.15 -8.21 15.46
CA LEU A 175 -20.97 -9.62 15.80
C LEU A 175 -21.63 -9.95 17.15
N ASP A 176 -21.45 -9.11 18.17
CA ASP A 176 -22.05 -9.34 19.52
C ASP A 176 -23.59 -9.28 19.45
N ARG A 177 -24.19 -8.43 18.62
CA ARG A 177 -25.65 -8.40 18.37
C ARG A 177 -26.12 -9.70 17.71
N GLU A 178 -25.45 -10.13 16.64
CA GLU A 178 -25.81 -11.34 15.91
C GLU A 178 -25.58 -12.61 16.74
N ILE A 179 -24.55 -12.66 17.59
CA ILE A 179 -24.34 -13.75 18.56
C ILE A 179 -25.50 -13.85 19.53
N ASN A 180 -25.95 -12.72 20.10
CA ASN A 180 -27.03 -12.72 21.06
C ASN A 180 -28.35 -13.13 20.41
N ALA A 181 -28.66 -12.66 19.23
CA ALA A 181 -29.82 -13.05 18.44
C ALA A 181 -29.82 -14.57 18.15
N ASP A 182 -28.69 -15.12 17.71
CA ASP A 182 -28.55 -16.57 17.46
C ASP A 182 -28.70 -17.40 18.71
N ARG A 183 -28.18 -16.93 19.86
CA ARG A 183 -28.34 -17.62 21.14
C ARG A 183 -29.78 -17.63 21.61
N GLU A 184 -30.50 -16.52 21.51
CA GLU A 184 -31.89 -16.38 21.84
C GLU A 184 -32.77 -17.27 20.96
N ALA A 185 -32.53 -17.31 19.66
CA ALA A 185 -33.21 -18.20 18.71
C ALA A 185 -33.04 -19.69 19.09
N ASN A 186 -31.89 -20.04 19.68
CA ASN A 186 -31.58 -21.39 20.16
C ASN A 186 -31.87 -21.60 21.66
N GLY A 187 -32.70 -20.77 22.30
CA GLY A 187 -33.10 -20.89 23.69
C GLY A 187 -31.98 -20.69 24.72
N LYS A 188 -30.91 -19.98 24.36
CA LYS A 188 -29.79 -19.66 25.25
C LYS A 188 -29.84 -18.21 25.70
N LYS A 189 -29.42 -17.96 26.94
CA LYS A 189 -29.33 -16.58 27.46
C LYS A 189 -28.29 -15.79 26.69
N PRO A 190 -28.53 -14.48 26.40
CA PRO A 190 -27.53 -13.61 25.79
C PRO A 190 -26.24 -13.56 26.61
N LEU A 191 -25.14 -13.30 25.94
CA LEU A 191 -23.84 -13.15 26.61
C LEU A 191 -23.80 -11.83 27.36
N LYS A 192 -23.27 -11.88 28.59
CA LYS A 192 -23.03 -10.66 29.37
C LYS A 192 -22.05 -9.74 28.60
N PRO A 193 -22.23 -8.42 28.65
CA PRO A 193 -21.27 -7.47 28.07
C PRO A 193 -19.83 -7.78 28.50
N ARG A 194 -18.86 -7.52 27.64
CA ARG A 194 -17.46 -7.70 28.01
C ARG A 194 -17.07 -6.67 29.07
N GLN A 195 -16.81 -7.13 30.27
CA GLN A 195 -16.42 -6.25 31.37
C GLN A 195 -14.99 -5.76 31.30
N CYS A 196 -14.09 -6.48 30.62
CA CYS A 196 -12.70 -6.09 30.42
C CYS A 196 -12.25 -6.46 29.01
N LEU A 197 -11.53 -5.54 28.38
CA LEU A 197 -10.75 -5.86 27.19
C LEU A 197 -9.59 -6.79 27.59
N GLU A 198 -9.40 -7.87 26.85
CA GLU A 198 -8.26 -8.75 27.07
C GLU A 198 -6.94 -7.95 26.96
N GLU A 199 -6.09 -8.11 27.93
CA GLU A 199 -4.76 -7.52 27.93
C GLU A 199 -3.77 -8.45 27.23
N ARG A 200 -2.85 -7.87 26.46
CA ARG A 200 -1.74 -8.62 25.86
C ARG A 200 -0.42 -7.89 26.07
N GLU A 201 0.62 -8.66 26.32
CA GLU A 201 1.99 -8.13 26.34
C GLU A 201 2.48 -7.93 24.90
N ILE A 202 2.94 -6.73 24.57
CA ILE A 202 3.58 -6.41 23.31
C ILE A 202 5.01 -5.91 23.54
N LYS A 203 5.85 -6.03 22.52
CA LYS A 203 7.16 -5.38 22.48
C LYS A 203 6.99 -4.03 21.80
N GLU A 204 7.26 -2.96 22.51
CA GLU A 204 7.27 -1.58 21.99
C GLU A 204 8.71 -1.12 21.82
N SER A 205 9.06 -0.62 20.63
CA SER A 205 10.41 -0.09 20.37
C SER A 205 10.63 1.22 21.13
N THR A 206 11.78 1.35 21.80
CA THR A 206 12.17 2.62 22.45
C THR A 206 12.62 3.69 21.45
N THR A 207 12.89 3.32 20.20
CA THR A 207 13.38 4.21 19.14
C THR A 207 12.25 4.71 18.24
N ASP A 208 11.26 3.86 17.98
CA ASP A 208 10.09 4.14 17.15
C ASP A 208 8.88 3.41 17.76
N PRO A 209 8.24 4.00 18.79
CA PRO A 209 7.17 3.36 19.56
C PRO A 209 5.94 2.95 18.73
N GLU A 210 5.67 3.66 17.64
CA GLU A 210 4.53 3.38 16.76
C GLU A 210 4.79 2.22 15.80
N SER A 211 6.03 1.71 15.71
CA SER A 211 6.34 0.54 14.89
C SER A 211 5.88 -0.76 15.55
N GLY A 212 5.35 -1.69 14.75
CA GLY A 212 4.92 -3.00 15.24
C GLY A 212 6.02 -4.04 15.24
N TYR A 213 6.10 -4.87 16.30
CA TYR A 213 7.02 -6.01 16.33
C TYR A 213 6.47 -7.13 15.45
N PHE A 214 7.16 -7.39 14.34
CA PHE A 214 6.78 -8.37 13.33
C PHE A 214 7.62 -9.63 13.43
N VAL A 215 6.95 -10.79 13.30
CA VAL A 215 7.57 -12.11 13.32
C VAL A 215 7.10 -12.91 12.12
N LYS A 216 8.02 -13.30 11.25
CA LYS A 216 7.75 -14.20 10.12
C LYS A 216 8.67 -15.42 10.19
N GLY A 217 8.08 -16.54 10.60
CA GLY A 217 8.83 -17.76 10.85
C GLY A 217 9.89 -17.57 11.94
N GLU A 218 10.93 -18.40 11.93
CA GLU A 218 11.98 -18.36 12.94
C GLU A 218 13.05 -17.29 12.70
N ARG A 219 13.24 -16.86 11.47
CA ARG A 219 14.39 -16.06 11.03
C ARG A 219 14.15 -14.56 11.02
N GLU A 220 12.93 -14.12 10.76
CA GLU A 220 12.62 -12.71 10.58
C GLU A 220 11.84 -12.15 11.78
N ARG A 221 12.58 -11.45 12.66
CA ARG A 221 12.03 -10.77 13.85
C ARG A 221 12.55 -9.34 13.87
N LEU A 222 11.68 -8.38 13.63
CA LEU A 222 12.05 -6.95 13.52
C LEU A 222 10.85 -6.03 13.78
N PHE A 223 11.12 -4.76 14.01
CA PHE A 223 10.10 -3.72 14.01
C PHE A 223 9.83 -3.28 12.58
N ALA A 224 8.55 -3.18 12.21
CA ALA A 224 8.11 -2.84 10.87
C ALA A 224 6.77 -2.12 10.88
N TYR A 225 6.43 -1.58 9.70
CA TYR A 225 5.10 -1.10 9.37
C TYR A 225 4.52 -1.97 8.26
N GLY A 226 3.22 -2.26 8.35
CA GLY A 226 2.44 -2.88 7.29
C GLY A 226 1.94 -1.82 6.31
N PHE A 227 2.24 -2.02 5.04
CA PHE A 227 1.72 -1.20 3.93
C PHE A 227 0.63 -2.00 3.23
N HIS A 228 -0.62 -1.74 3.59
CA HIS A 228 -1.79 -2.35 2.96
C HIS A 228 -2.16 -1.54 1.74
N THR A 229 -2.21 -2.17 0.58
CA THR A 229 -2.28 -1.49 -0.70
C THR A 229 -3.32 -2.14 -1.59
N ALA A 230 -4.10 -1.32 -2.28
CA ALA A 230 -4.99 -1.73 -3.35
C ALA A 230 -4.41 -1.29 -4.70
N CYS A 231 -4.42 -2.15 -5.70
CA CYS A 231 -4.09 -1.78 -7.07
C CYS A 231 -5.11 -2.36 -8.06
N ASP A 232 -5.16 -1.77 -9.24
CA ASP A 232 -5.97 -2.26 -10.36
C ASP A 232 -5.24 -3.38 -11.14
N ARG A 233 -5.88 -3.91 -12.17
CA ARG A 233 -5.28 -4.95 -13.04
C ARG A 233 -4.08 -4.46 -13.85
N ASN A 234 -3.93 -3.16 -14.03
CA ASN A 234 -2.81 -2.52 -14.71
C ASN A 234 -1.66 -2.20 -13.75
N GLY A 235 -1.86 -2.43 -12.44
CA GLY A 235 -0.90 -2.17 -11.37
C GLY A 235 -0.78 -0.68 -11.03
N PHE A 236 -1.78 0.14 -11.32
CA PHE A 236 -1.91 1.45 -10.69
C PHE A 236 -2.36 1.28 -9.24
N VAL A 237 -1.69 1.96 -8.33
CA VAL A 237 -2.07 1.95 -6.92
C VAL A 237 -3.31 2.84 -6.75
N LEU A 238 -4.39 2.25 -6.21
CA LEU A 238 -5.68 2.91 -6.00
C LEU A 238 -5.80 3.55 -4.61
N GLY A 239 -5.09 2.98 -3.63
CA GLY A 239 -5.07 3.45 -2.26
C GLY A 239 -4.08 2.67 -1.41
N ALA A 240 -3.70 3.25 -0.27
CA ALA A 240 -2.79 2.60 0.66
C ALA A 240 -3.01 3.08 2.10
N VAL A 241 -2.91 2.16 3.04
CA VAL A 241 -2.99 2.42 4.48
C VAL A 241 -1.74 1.87 5.16
N VAL A 242 -1.14 2.67 6.04
CA VAL A 242 0.05 2.28 6.79
C VAL A 242 -0.34 2.04 8.25
N GLU A 243 -0.02 0.85 8.77
CA GLU A 243 -0.27 0.48 10.15
C GLU A 243 0.97 -0.19 10.79
N PRO A 244 1.07 -0.24 12.12
CA PRO A 244 2.08 -1.06 12.79
C PRO A 244 1.99 -2.52 12.33
N ALA A 245 3.13 -3.17 12.08
CA ALA A 245 3.15 -4.50 11.49
C ALA A 245 2.61 -5.65 12.39
N ASN A 246 2.22 -5.35 13.62
CA ASN A 246 1.56 -6.28 14.55
C ASN A 246 0.01 -6.17 14.51
N ILE A 247 -0.54 -5.31 13.65
CA ILE A 247 -1.98 -5.24 13.37
C ILE A 247 -2.31 -6.26 12.28
N HIS A 248 -3.38 -7.02 12.48
CA HIS A 248 -3.80 -8.04 11.54
C HIS A 248 -4.43 -7.41 10.29
N ASP A 249 -4.10 -7.96 9.11
CA ASP A 249 -4.53 -7.46 7.80
C ASP A 249 -6.05 -7.22 7.71
N SER A 250 -6.86 -8.10 8.33
CA SER A 250 -8.32 -7.98 8.33
C SER A 250 -8.86 -6.73 9.05
N GLN A 251 -8.08 -6.11 9.95
CA GLN A 251 -8.51 -4.89 10.65
C GLN A 251 -8.36 -3.65 9.78
N VAL A 252 -7.45 -3.70 8.82
CA VAL A 252 -7.14 -2.58 7.92
C VAL A 252 -7.98 -2.61 6.64
N PHE A 253 -8.51 -3.78 6.30
CA PHE A 253 -9.22 -4.02 5.05
C PHE A 253 -10.35 -3.04 4.78
N THR A 254 -11.24 -2.83 5.77
CA THR A 254 -12.41 -1.95 5.60
C THR A 254 -12.01 -0.50 5.36
N THR A 255 -10.99 -0.02 6.06
CA THR A 255 -10.45 1.35 5.89
C THR A 255 -9.90 1.52 4.48
N LEU A 256 -9.09 0.57 4.00
CA LEU A 256 -8.54 0.62 2.66
C LEU A 256 -9.62 0.51 1.57
N PHE A 257 -10.57 -0.40 1.76
CA PHE A 257 -11.70 -0.54 0.83
C PHE A 257 -12.54 0.75 0.73
N GLN A 258 -12.83 1.36 1.87
CA GLN A 258 -13.59 2.61 1.92
C GLN A 258 -12.84 3.75 1.24
N GLN A 259 -11.52 3.86 1.48
CA GLN A 259 -10.66 4.84 0.82
C GLN A 259 -10.70 4.69 -0.72
N VAL A 260 -10.62 3.46 -1.24
CA VAL A 260 -10.73 3.21 -2.69
C VAL A 260 -12.12 3.57 -3.20
N LYS A 261 -13.17 3.20 -2.48
CA LYS A 261 -14.56 3.50 -2.86
C LYS A 261 -14.83 5.00 -2.93
N GLU A 262 -14.29 5.79 -1.99
CA GLU A 262 -14.52 7.23 -1.91
C GLU A 262 -13.73 8.03 -2.95
N HIS A 263 -12.47 7.68 -3.15
CA HIS A 263 -11.57 8.48 -3.97
C HIS A 263 -11.45 8.01 -5.43
N VAL A 264 -11.80 6.75 -5.71
CA VAL A 264 -11.67 6.14 -7.04
C VAL A 264 -13.01 5.67 -7.55
N ALA A 265 -13.43 4.49 -7.14
CA ALA A 265 -14.73 3.90 -7.43
C ALA A 265 -14.92 2.65 -6.56
N LYS A 266 -16.18 2.23 -6.38
CA LYS A 266 -16.49 0.94 -5.76
C LYS A 266 -16.09 -0.18 -6.72
N PRO A 267 -15.14 -1.07 -6.35
CA PRO A 267 -14.78 -2.20 -7.19
C PRO A 267 -15.94 -3.21 -7.26
N HIS A 268 -16.08 -3.88 -8.40
CA HIS A 268 -17.03 -4.99 -8.56
C HIS A 268 -16.44 -6.30 -8.02
N THR A 269 -15.14 -6.44 -8.07
CA THR A 269 -14.41 -7.64 -7.63
C THR A 269 -13.20 -7.25 -6.82
N VAL A 270 -12.97 -7.97 -5.72
CA VAL A 270 -11.79 -7.78 -4.86
C VAL A 270 -11.05 -9.09 -4.70
N ALA A 271 -9.78 -9.10 -5.12
CA ALA A 271 -8.87 -10.23 -4.97
C ALA A 271 -7.91 -10.01 -3.79
N VAL A 272 -7.91 -10.95 -2.86
CA VAL A 272 -7.09 -10.88 -1.63
C VAL A 272 -6.24 -12.13 -1.43
N ASP A 273 -5.25 -12.05 -0.52
CA ASP A 273 -4.46 -13.20 -0.12
C ASP A 273 -5.11 -13.98 1.05
N ALA A 274 -4.40 -15.02 1.52
CA ALA A 274 -4.88 -15.86 2.62
C ALA A 274 -5.00 -15.13 3.97
N GLY A 275 -4.22 -14.07 4.19
CA GLY A 275 -4.26 -13.25 5.40
C GLY A 275 -5.57 -12.48 5.57
N TYR A 276 -6.20 -12.14 4.44
CA TYR A 276 -7.50 -11.47 4.41
C TYR A 276 -8.70 -12.43 4.36
N LYS A 277 -8.47 -13.75 4.22
CA LYS A 277 -9.57 -14.73 4.14
C LYS A 277 -10.19 -14.99 5.52
N THR A 278 -11.13 -14.15 5.90
CA THR A 278 -11.88 -14.25 7.17
C THR A 278 -13.39 -14.21 6.90
N PRO A 279 -14.22 -14.82 7.78
CA PRO A 279 -15.68 -14.74 7.66
C PRO A 279 -16.20 -13.31 7.62
N PHE A 280 -15.57 -12.40 8.36
CA PHE A 280 -15.91 -10.97 8.35
C PHE A 280 -15.70 -10.33 6.99
N ILE A 281 -14.54 -10.52 6.34
CA ILE A 281 -14.26 -9.91 5.04
C ILE A 281 -15.17 -10.50 3.96
N ALA A 282 -15.45 -11.81 4.02
CA ALA A 282 -16.38 -12.44 3.09
C ALA A 282 -17.80 -11.84 3.22
N LYS A 283 -18.32 -11.70 4.47
CA LYS A 283 -19.58 -11.03 4.73
C LYS A 283 -19.58 -9.58 4.29
N PHE A 284 -18.54 -8.82 4.65
CA PHE A 284 -18.42 -7.40 4.28
C PHE A 284 -18.49 -7.20 2.76
N LEU A 285 -17.79 -8.02 1.99
CA LEU A 285 -17.82 -7.95 0.51
C LEU A 285 -19.20 -8.34 -0.03
N SER A 286 -19.84 -9.36 0.53
CA SER A 286 -21.21 -9.76 0.19
C SER A 286 -22.20 -8.63 0.46
N ASP A 287 -22.18 -8.03 1.66
CA ASP A 287 -23.03 -6.90 2.04
C ASP A 287 -22.83 -5.67 1.11
N GLN A 288 -21.63 -5.51 0.56
CA GLN A 288 -21.33 -4.49 -0.43
C GLN A 288 -21.66 -4.91 -1.87
N ASN A 289 -22.21 -6.09 -2.13
CA ASN A 289 -22.38 -6.65 -3.48
C ASN A 289 -21.07 -6.64 -4.29
N VAL A 290 -19.98 -7.07 -3.69
CA VAL A 290 -18.64 -7.15 -4.29
C VAL A 290 -18.21 -8.61 -4.33
N ARG A 291 -17.84 -9.07 -5.51
CA ARG A 291 -17.38 -10.45 -5.73
C ARG A 291 -16.05 -10.71 -5.02
N PRO A 292 -15.98 -11.68 -4.07
CA PRO A 292 -14.74 -12.06 -3.43
C PRO A 292 -13.93 -13.01 -4.32
N VAL A 293 -12.62 -12.77 -4.45
CA VAL A 293 -11.65 -13.67 -5.07
C VAL A 293 -10.61 -14.03 -4.01
N MET A 294 -10.84 -15.17 -3.34
CA MET A 294 -10.05 -15.63 -2.20
C MET A 294 -9.31 -16.92 -2.51
N PRO A 295 -8.11 -17.16 -1.92
CA PRO A 295 -7.34 -18.39 -2.17
C PRO A 295 -7.95 -19.58 -1.43
N TYR A 296 -7.56 -20.76 -1.88
CA TYR A 296 -7.79 -21.98 -1.10
C TYR A 296 -6.88 -21.99 0.13
N THR A 297 -7.49 -22.17 1.29
CA THR A 297 -6.77 -22.47 2.52
C THR A 297 -7.01 -23.93 2.86
N ARG A 298 -5.96 -24.74 2.82
CA ARG A 298 -6.08 -26.17 3.16
C ARG A 298 -6.50 -26.32 4.62
N PRO A 299 -7.63 -26.99 4.90
CA PRO A 299 -8.00 -27.29 6.29
C PRO A 299 -6.92 -28.14 6.95
N GLN A 300 -6.53 -27.77 8.16
CA GLN A 300 -5.59 -28.55 8.95
C GLN A 300 -6.37 -29.67 9.64
N THR A 301 -6.43 -30.81 8.99
CA THR A 301 -7.01 -32.04 9.59
C THR A 301 -5.88 -33.01 9.88
N LYS A 302 -5.88 -33.58 11.09
CA LYS A 302 -4.92 -34.62 11.49
C LYS A 302 -5.04 -35.82 10.53
N LYS A 303 -3.91 -36.41 10.16
CA LYS A 303 -3.90 -37.58 9.25
C LYS A 303 -4.74 -38.72 9.86
N GLY A 304 -5.63 -39.31 9.08
CA GLY A 304 -6.54 -40.38 9.49
C GLY A 304 -7.86 -39.91 10.11
N PHE A 305 -8.06 -38.58 10.23
CA PHE A 305 -9.32 -38.01 10.72
C PHE A 305 -10.23 -37.53 9.62
N MET A 306 -11.53 -37.60 9.85
CA MET A 306 -12.56 -37.08 8.97
C MET A 306 -12.34 -35.60 8.68
N ARG A 307 -12.42 -35.21 7.41
CA ARG A 307 -12.20 -33.83 6.95
C ARG A 307 -13.48 -33.00 7.07
N LYS A 308 -13.34 -31.66 7.05
CA LYS A 308 -14.48 -30.74 7.20
C LYS A 308 -15.62 -31.01 6.22
N HIS A 309 -15.33 -31.41 4.98
CA HIS A 309 -16.33 -31.65 3.94
C HIS A 309 -17.08 -32.99 4.10
N GLU A 310 -16.64 -33.87 4.99
CA GLU A 310 -17.33 -35.11 5.33
C GLU A 310 -18.41 -34.91 6.38
N TYR A 311 -18.53 -33.67 6.93
CA TYR A 311 -19.62 -33.24 7.79
C TYR A 311 -20.55 -32.32 6.98
N VAL A 312 -21.81 -32.75 6.81
CA VAL A 312 -22.82 -31.93 6.14
C VAL A 312 -23.47 -31.00 7.17
N TYR A 313 -23.57 -29.72 6.84
CA TYR A 313 -24.33 -28.74 7.59
C TYR A 313 -25.70 -28.60 6.91
N ASP A 314 -26.78 -28.96 7.62
CA ASP A 314 -28.14 -28.78 7.16
C ASP A 314 -28.89 -28.00 8.23
N GLU A 315 -29.43 -26.84 7.87
CA GLU A 315 -30.15 -25.95 8.78
C GLU A 315 -31.61 -26.43 9.02
N TYR A 316 -32.12 -27.23 8.08
CA TYR A 316 -33.52 -27.68 8.03
C TYR A 316 -33.69 -29.16 8.32
N TYR A 317 -32.61 -29.86 8.65
CA TYR A 317 -32.64 -31.31 8.90
C TYR A 317 -33.28 -31.64 10.23
N ASP A 318 -34.50 -32.18 10.18
CA ASP A 318 -35.29 -32.66 11.33
C ASP A 318 -35.41 -34.19 11.31
N GLY A 319 -34.45 -34.90 10.77
CA GLY A 319 -34.48 -36.33 10.58
C GLY A 319 -34.03 -37.14 11.81
N PRO A 320 -34.52 -38.36 11.97
CA PRO A 320 -34.24 -39.24 13.11
C PRO A 320 -32.89 -39.96 13.04
N ASP A 321 -31.91 -39.45 12.28
CA ASP A 321 -30.65 -40.14 11.97
C ASP A 321 -29.64 -40.08 13.13
N ASP A 322 -28.98 -41.19 13.37
CA ASP A 322 -28.19 -41.48 14.55
C ASP A 322 -26.88 -40.72 14.70
N HIS A 323 -26.50 -39.90 13.74
CA HIS A 323 -25.17 -39.23 13.67
C HIS A 323 -25.22 -37.71 13.69
N VAL A 324 -26.32 -37.11 14.14
CA VAL A 324 -26.51 -35.65 14.20
C VAL A 324 -25.67 -34.99 15.31
N LEU A 325 -25.00 -33.91 14.99
CA LEU A 325 -24.35 -33.03 15.96
C LEU A 325 -25.34 -31.94 16.40
N THR A 326 -25.68 -31.91 17.67
CA THR A 326 -26.66 -30.95 18.22
C THR A 326 -25.98 -29.62 18.58
N TYR A 327 -26.68 -28.52 18.35
CA TYR A 327 -26.27 -27.21 18.82
C TYR A 327 -26.11 -27.16 20.33
N ARG A 328 -25.00 -26.61 20.80
CA ARG A 328 -24.74 -26.46 22.25
C ARG A 328 -24.76 -25.00 22.66
N THR A 329 -24.07 -24.15 21.93
CA THR A 329 -23.95 -22.72 22.23
C THR A 329 -23.27 -21.99 21.11
N THR A 330 -23.41 -20.64 21.07
CA THR A 330 -22.56 -19.76 20.27
C THR A 330 -21.63 -19.02 21.21
N ASN A 331 -20.32 -19.11 20.89
CA ASN A 331 -19.28 -18.52 21.73
C ASN A 331 -19.08 -17.03 21.45
N ARG A 332 -18.25 -16.35 22.26
CA ARG A 332 -17.93 -14.91 22.12
C ARG A 332 -17.17 -14.53 20.85
N GLU A 333 -16.67 -15.50 20.11
CA GLU A 333 -15.96 -15.32 18.85
C GLU A 333 -16.87 -15.50 17.63
N GLY A 334 -18.17 -15.78 17.86
CA GLY A 334 -19.17 -15.98 16.82
C GLY A 334 -19.21 -17.38 16.24
N TYR A 335 -18.63 -18.38 16.92
CA TYR A 335 -18.74 -19.76 16.49
C TYR A 335 -19.90 -20.48 17.15
N ARG A 336 -20.83 -20.99 16.35
CA ARG A 336 -21.80 -22.03 16.75
C ARG A 336 -21.03 -23.31 17.05
N ILE A 337 -21.23 -23.88 18.21
CA ILE A 337 -20.60 -25.11 18.65
C ILE A 337 -21.64 -26.23 18.62
N TYR A 338 -21.39 -27.22 17.79
CA TYR A 338 -22.17 -28.43 17.67
C TYR A 338 -21.40 -29.58 18.33
N ALA A 339 -22.09 -30.45 19.03
CA ALA A 339 -21.48 -31.59 19.71
C ALA A 339 -22.27 -32.87 19.48
N SER A 340 -21.59 -33.99 19.33
CA SER A 340 -22.18 -35.30 19.26
C SER A 340 -22.64 -35.80 20.64
N ASP A 341 -23.57 -36.78 20.67
CA ASP A 341 -23.93 -37.50 21.86
C ASP A 341 -22.85 -38.54 22.19
N PRO A 342 -22.20 -38.47 23.36
CA PRO A 342 -21.18 -39.41 23.78
C PRO A 342 -21.65 -40.85 23.80
N ASN A 343 -22.89 -41.13 24.27
CA ASN A 343 -23.44 -42.48 24.39
C ASN A 343 -23.58 -43.18 23.03
N ARG A 344 -23.96 -42.39 22.02
CA ARG A 344 -24.03 -42.89 20.64
C ARG A 344 -22.66 -43.08 20.02
N CYS A 345 -21.72 -42.16 20.30
CA CYS A 345 -20.36 -42.18 19.75
C CYS A 345 -19.52 -43.33 20.33
N GLU A 346 -19.76 -43.77 21.55
CA GLU A 346 -19.03 -44.87 22.18
C GLU A 346 -19.08 -46.18 21.37
N HIS A 347 -20.21 -46.42 20.73
CA HIS A 347 -20.43 -47.61 19.89
C HIS A 347 -20.26 -47.36 18.39
N CYS A 348 -19.82 -46.16 17.97
CA CYS A 348 -19.70 -45.78 16.59
C CYS A 348 -18.45 -46.40 15.96
N SER A 349 -18.59 -47.05 14.81
CA SER A 349 -17.50 -47.66 14.03
C SER A 349 -16.45 -46.61 13.55
N PHE A 350 -16.86 -45.33 13.39
CA PHE A 350 -16.01 -44.24 12.94
C PHE A 350 -15.33 -43.48 14.09
N LEU A 351 -15.53 -43.87 15.35
CA LEU A 351 -15.04 -43.14 16.52
C LEU A 351 -13.56 -42.76 16.41
N LYS A 352 -12.70 -43.72 16.06
CA LYS A 352 -11.23 -43.53 15.93
C LYS A 352 -10.83 -42.54 14.83
N GLN A 353 -11.67 -42.39 13.82
CA GLN A 353 -11.44 -41.45 12.70
C GLN A 353 -12.11 -40.09 12.94
N CYS A 354 -13.04 -40.04 13.89
CA CYS A 354 -13.86 -38.88 14.20
C CYS A 354 -13.26 -38.03 15.33
N THR A 355 -12.90 -38.65 16.46
CA THR A 355 -12.43 -37.93 17.66
C THR A 355 -11.46 -38.73 18.52
N GLU A 356 -10.52 -38.01 19.16
CA GLU A 356 -9.64 -38.55 20.22
C GLU A 356 -10.12 -38.13 21.64
N SER A 357 -11.29 -37.52 21.74
CA SER A 357 -11.83 -37.07 23.02
C SER A 357 -12.03 -38.26 23.95
N ARG A 358 -11.54 -38.16 25.20
CA ARG A 358 -11.77 -39.19 26.25
C ARG A 358 -13.26 -39.45 26.54
N ASN A 359 -14.10 -38.44 26.28
CA ASN A 359 -15.54 -38.52 26.50
C ASN A 359 -16.27 -38.88 25.19
N HIS A 360 -15.60 -39.47 24.20
CA HIS A 360 -16.16 -39.88 22.93
C HIS A 360 -16.97 -38.79 22.19
N ARG A 361 -16.70 -37.50 22.50
CA ARG A 361 -17.45 -36.37 21.97
C ARG A 361 -16.71 -35.71 20.83
N LYS A 362 -17.37 -35.58 19.67
CA LYS A 362 -16.92 -34.71 18.56
C LYS A 362 -17.53 -33.33 18.74
N MET A 363 -16.71 -32.29 18.54
CA MET A 363 -17.18 -30.90 18.47
C MET A 363 -16.82 -30.30 17.14
N ILE A 364 -17.76 -29.59 16.52
CA ILE A 364 -17.56 -28.82 15.30
C ILE A 364 -17.93 -27.37 15.57
N HIS A 365 -17.08 -26.46 15.11
CA HIS A 365 -17.26 -25.04 15.22
C HIS A 365 -17.58 -24.46 13.85
N ARG A 366 -18.75 -23.80 13.71
CA ARG A 366 -19.15 -23.10 12.50
C ARG A 366 -19.39 -21.64 12.84
N HIS A 367 -18.67 -20.72 12.16
CA HIS A 367 -18.85 -19.29 12.39
C HIS A 367 -20.23 -18.84 11.89
N LEU A 368 -20.88 -17.84 12.52
CA LEU A 368 -22.17 -17.27 12.10
C LEU A 368 -22.16 -16.83 10.63
N TRP A 369 -21.05 -16.27 10.20
CA TRP A 369 -20.83 -15.80 8.82
C TRP A 369 -20.12 -16.81 7.93
N GLN A 370 -20.18 -18.10 8.27
CA GLN A 370 -19.50 -19.15 7.51
C GLN A 370 -20.06 -19.30 6.10
N ASP A 371 -21.36 -19.04 5.91
CA ASP A 371 -22.04 -19.17 4.61
C ASP A 371 -21.42 -18.25 3.55
N HIS A 372 -21.09 -17.00 3.92
CA HIS A 372 -20.39 -16.08 3.02
C HIS A 372 -18.99 -16.57 2.65
N LEU A 373 -18.32 -17.25 3.57
CA LEU A 373 -17.00 -17.82 3.31
C LEU A 373 -17.09 -19.07 2.42
N ASP A 374 -18.12 -19.90 2.65
CA ASP A 374 -18.40 -21.08 1.84
C ASP A 374 -18.80 -20.68 0.39
N GLU A 375 -19.56 -19.59 0.23
CA GLU A 375 -19.84 -18.99 -1.08
C GLU A 375 -18.56 -18.50 -1.79
N ALA A 376 -17.69 -17.79 -1.08
CA ALA A 376 -16.39 -17.37 -1.61
C ALA A 376 -15.53 -18.57 -2.04
N ASP A 377 -15.57 -19.67 -1.27
CA ASP A 377 -14.89 -20.92 -1.61
C ASP A 377 -15.54 -21.63 -2.81
N HIS A 378 -16.86 -21.54 -2.99
CA HIS A 378 -17.54 -22.02 -4.18
C HIS A 378 -17.15 -21.23 -5.43
N LEU A 379 -17.21 -19.89 -5.35
CA LEU A 379 -16.83 -18.99 -6.44
C LEU A 379 -15.38 -19.19 -6.91
N ARG A 380 -14.48 -19.64 -6.04
CA ARG A 380 -13.09 -19.97 -6.38
C ARG A 380 -12.97 -21.00 -7.53
N HIS A 381 -13.96 -21.88 -7.69
CA HIS A 381 -13.96 -22.91 -8.74
C HIS A 381 -14.38 -22.37 -10.10
N THR A 382 -14.92 -21.16 -10.18
CA THR A 382 -15.25 -20.52 -11.45
C THR A 382 -13.99 -20.11 -12.22
N ASP A 383 -14.04 -20.21 -13.55
CA ASP A 383 -12.91 -19.86 -14.41
C ASP A 383 -12.53 -18.39 -14.29
N GLU A 384 -13.51 -17.52 -14.06
CA GLU A 384 -13.28 -16.10 -13.87
C GLU A 384 -12.45 -15.82 -12.60
N ASN A 385 -12.84 -16.39 -11.45
CA ASN A 385 -12.09 -16.22 -10.21
C ASN A 385 -10.67 -16.81 -10.32
N ARG A 386 -10.49 -17.93 -10.98
CA ARG A 386 -9.17 -18.52 -11.24
C ARG A 386 -8.28 -17.58 -12.05
N ARG A 387 -8.83 -16.99 -13.13
CA ARG A 387 -8.10 -16.03 -13.99
C ARG A 387 -7.73 -14.76 -13.22
N ILE A 388 -8.66 -14.21 -12.45
CA ILE A 388 -8.40 -13.02 -11.65
C ILE A 388 -7.37 -13.32 -10.58
N TYR A 389 -7.50 -14.43 -9.84
CA TYR A 389 -6.54 -14.79 -8.78
C TYR A 389 -5.11 -14.98 -9.33
N ALA A 390 -4.98 -15.64 -10.48
CA ALA A 390 -3.68 -15.83 -11.13
C ALA A 390 -2.97 -14.52 -11.47
N LYS A 391 -3.73 -13.46 -11.81
CA LYS A 391 -3.16 -12.12 -12.10
C LYS A 391 -2.53 -11.42 -10.91
N ARG A 392 -2.73 -11.87 -9.67
CA ARG A 392 -2.09 -11.26 -8.49
C ARG A 392 -0.57 -11.19 -8.60
N LYS A 393 0.07 -12.21 -9.20
CA LYS A 393 1.52 -12.24 -9.43
C LYS A 393 2.02 -11.12 -10.34
N GLU A 394 1.21 -10.77 -11.32
CA GLU A 394 1.55 -9.74 -12.33
C GLU A 394 1.11 -8.33 -11.88
N THR A 395 0.26 -8.23 -10.86
CA THR A 395 -0.31 -7.00 -10.36
C THR A 395 0.28 -6.63 -9.00
N ILE A 396 -0.38 -6.96 -7.90
CA ILE A 396 -0.02 -6.49 -6.56
C ILE A 396 1.36 -7.00 -6.09
N GLU A 397 1.73 -8.25 -6.41
CA GLU A 397 3.06 -8.76 -6.04
C GLU A 397 4.17 -8.02 -6.81
N ARG A 398 3.92 -7.66 -8.08
CA ARG A 398 4.84 -6.84 -8.88
C ARG A 398 4.90 -5.40 -8.37
N VAL A 399 3.77 -4.81 -7.95
CA VAL A 399 3.74 -3.50 -7.29
C VAL A 399 4.66 -3.49 -6.07
N PHE A 400 4.61 -4.52 -5.22
CA PHE A 400 5.49 -4.63 -4.05
C PHE A 400 6.96 -4.91 -4.40
N ALA A 401 7.21 -5.67 -5.46
CA ALA A 401 8.57 -5.86 -5.96
C ALA A 401 9.15 -4.53 -6.45
N ASP A 402 8.41 -3.77 -7.25
CA ASP A 402 8.82 -2.47 -7.75
C ASP A 402 9.00 -1.44 -6.62
N LEU A 403 8.07 -1.41 -5.65
CA LEU A 403 8.17 -0.60 -4.44
C LEU A 403 9.52 -0.78 -3.73
N LYS A 404 9.91 -2.04 -3.52
CA LYS A 404 11.12 -2.40 -2.78
C LYS A 404 12.42 -2.26 -3.59
N HIS A 405 12.38 -2.55 -4.89
CA HIS A 405 13.57 -2.63 -5.73
C HIS A 405 13.82 -1.36 -6.55
N LYS A 406 12.76 -0.74 -7.08
CA LYS A 406 12.87 0.41 -7.97
C LYS A 406 12.62 1.75 -7.27
N HIS A 407 11.84 1.74 -6.18
CA HIS A 407 11.43 2.94 -5.46
C HIS A 407 12.03 3.02 -4.04
N GLY A 408 12.94 2.09 -3.69
CA GLY A 408 13.79 2.16 -2.52
C GLY A 408 13.12 1.90 -1.16
N LEU A 409 11.87 1.42 -1.10
CA LEU A 409 11.10 1.26 0.13
C LEU A 409 11.15 -0.17 0.71
N ARG A 410 12.37 -0.71 0.91
CA ARG A 410 12.56 -1.92 1.72
C ARG A 410 12.61 -1.62 3.22
N TRP A 411 13.08 -0.45 3.55
CA TRP A 411 13.23 0.07 4.90
C TRP A 411 13.06 1.59 4.86
N THR A 412 12.73 2.17 5.99
CA THR A 412 12.58 3.62 6.11
C THR A 412 13.59 4.23 7.05
N THR A 413 13.95 5.50 6.82
CA THR A 413 14.71 6.34 7.75
C THR A 413 13.80 7.17 8.64
N LEU A 414 12.51 7.26 8.29
CA LEU A 414 11.51 8.02 9.03
C LEU A 414 11.03 7.22 10.25
N ARG A 415 10.45 7.91 11.20
CA ARG A 415 9.84 7.34 12.40
C ARG A 415 8.45 7.92 12.60
N GLY A 416 7.56 7.09 13.12
CA GLY A 416 6.17 7.46 13.39
C GLY A 416 5.23 7.25 12.19
N LYS A 417 4.03 6.76 12.47
CA LYS A 417 2.99 6.39 11.49
C LYS A 417 2.68 7.53 10.51
N LYS A 418 2.53 8.76 11.01
CA LYS A 418 2.17 9.93 10.19
C LYS A 418 3.21 10.22 9.09
N LYS A 419 4.51 10.18 9.43
CA LYS A 419 5.59 10.36 8.45
C LYS A 419 5.68 9.22 7.45
N LEU A 420 5.37 8.00 7.89
CA LEU A 420 5.34 6.85 7.02
C LEU A 420 4.13 6.85 6.09
N SER A 421 2.97 7.33 6.55
CA SER A 421 1.80 7.52 5.68
C SER A 421 2.10 8.56 4.59
N MET A 422 2.72 9.68 4.93
CA MET A 422 3.22 10.66 3.96
C MET A 422 4.20 10.02 2.97
N GLN A 423 5.17 9.24 3.47
CA GLN A 423 6.14 8.54 2.62
C GLN A 423 5.44 7.55 1.67
N ALA A 424 4.47 6.79 2.15
CA ALA A 424 3.69 5.85 1.34
C ALA A 424 2.97 6.58 0.19
N MET A 425 2.26 7.69 0.50
CA MET A 425 1.56 8.48 -0.52
C MET A 425 2.52 8.98 -1.59
N LEU A 426 3.68 9.53 -1.20
CA LEU A 426 4.67 10.03 -2.16
C LEU A 426 5.32 8.94 -3.00
N VAL A 427 5.61 7.78 -2.41
CA VAL A 427 6.21 6.66 -3.17
C VAL A 427 5.20 6.08 -4.15
N PHE A 428 3.96 5.86 -3.74
CA PHE A 428 2.92 5.36 -4.62
C PHE A 428 2.52 6.40 -5.68
N ALA A 429 2.52 7.70 -5.34
CA ALA A 429 2.40 8.77 -6.31
C ALA A 429 3.51 8.71 -7.38
N ALA A 430 4.76 8.53 -6.96
CA ALA A 430 5.90 8.38 -7.88
C ALA A 430 5.79 7.12 -8.76
N MET A 431 5.28 6.01 -8.22
CA MET A 431 5.03 4.79 -8.99
C MET A 431 3.95 4.99 -10.05
N ASN A 432 2.82 5.58 -9.67
CA ASN A 432 1.72 5.88 -10.59
C ASN A 432 2.16 6.90 -11.65
N LEU A 433 2.87 7.95 -11.25
CA LEU A 433 3.40 9.00 -12.14
C LEU A 433 4.37 8.44 -13.18
N LYS A 434 5.29 7.57 -12.74
CA LYS A 434 6.23 6.89 -13.65
C LYS A 434 5.51 6.03 -14.68
N LYS A 435 4.46 5.34 -14.27
CA LYS A 435 3.64 4.52 -15.16
C LYS A 435 2.82 5.40 -16.11
N LEU A 436 2.15 6.43 -15.60
CA LEU A 436 1.42 7.42 -16.37
C LEU A 436 2.32 8.01 -17.47
N ALA A 437 3.47 8.58 -17.09
CA ALA A 437 4.42 9.21 -18.01
C ALA A 437 4.91 8.27 -19.12
N ASN A 438 5.19 7.01 -18.80
CA ASN A 438 5.63 6.04 -19.81
C ASN A 438 4.51 5.57 -20.72
N TRP A 439 3.27 5.51 -20.26
CA TRP A 439 2.15 5.00 -21.04
C TRP A 439 1.49 6.09 -21.92
N THR A 440 1.62 7.34 -21.53
CA THR A 440 1.11 8.48 -22.31
C THR A 440 2.11 9.00 -23.33
N TRP A 441 3.39 8.71 -23.17
CA TRP A 441 4.43 9.21 -24.07
C TRP A 441 4.34 8.60 -25.47
N LYS A 442 4.15 9.44 -26.48
CA LYS A 442 3.96 9.04 -27.89
C LYS A 442 5.26 9.03 -28.71
N GLY A 443 6.39 9.32 -28.08
CA GLY A 443 7.67 9.51 -28.76
C GLY A 443 7.88 10.96 -29.20
N PRO A 444 9.09 11.30 -29.61
CA PRO A 444 9.36 12.62 -30.13
C PRO A 444 8.55 12.85 -31.41
N ASP A 445 7.83 13.98 -31.45
CA ASP A 445 7.09 14.41 -32.65
C ASP A 445 8.07 14.47 -33.82
N ARG A 446 7.92 13.60 -34.82
CA ARG A 446 8.76 13.60 -36.02
C ARG A 446 8.73 14.94 -36.80
N GLN A 447 7.76 15.80 -36.52
CA GLN A 447 7.65 17.13 -37.14
C GLN A 447 8.56 18.17 -36.49
N HIS A 448 9.09 17.96 -35.27
CA HIS A 448 10.00 18.90 -34.62
C HIS A 448 11.48 18.65 -34.92
N SER A 449 11.85 17.54 -35.57
CA SER A 449 13.25 17.23 -35.91
C SER A 449 13.87 18.15 -36.98
N HIS A 450 13.08 19.02 -37.63
CA HIS A 450 13.57 19.96 -38.62
C HIS A 450 13.66 21.44 -38.16
N ARG A 451 13.23 21.74 -36.93
CA ARG A 451 13.61 23.05 -36.35
C ARG A 451 14.91 22.93 -35.56
N LYS A 452 15.99 22.65 -36.24
CA LYS A 452 17.32 23.18 -35.86
C LYS A 452 17.19 24.70 -35.91
N ASN A 453 16.90 25.30 -34.75
CA ASN A 453 16.95 26.75 -34.63
C ASN A 453 18.34 27.21 -35.07
N ARG A 454 18.46 27.70 -36.30
CA ARG A 454 19.55 28.55 -36.67
C ARG A 454 19.46 29.74 -35.70
N ILE A 455 20.35 29.74 -34.71
CA ILE A 455 20.53 30.88 -33.82
C ILE A 455 20.87 32.05 -34.73
N ASN A 456 19.98 33.03 -34.80
CA ASN A 456 20.17 34.22 -35.62
C ASN A 456 21.13 35.12 -34.86
N TRP A 457 22.42 34.95 -35.14
CA TRP A 457 23.54 35.67 -34.53
C TRP A 457 23.43 37.20 -34.64
N THR A 458 22.58 37.72 -35.52
CA THR A 458 22.34 39.17 -35.65
C THR A 458 21.61 39.80 -34.44
N LYS A 459 20.97 39.01 -33.56
CA LYS A 459 20.35 39.54 -32.34
C LYS A 459 21.24 39.54 -31.10
N ILE A 460 22.32 38.76 -31.06
CA ILE A 460 23.20 38.64 -29.90
C ILE A 460 24.24 39.76 -29.84
N GLY A 461 24.58 40.37 -30.99
CA GLY A 461 25.57 41.45 -31.07
C GLY A 461 25.23 42.76 -30.34
N ARG A 462 24.04 42.87 -29.68
CA ARG A 462 23.65 44.12 -28.99
C ARG A 462 23.72 44.04 -27.45
N ILE A 463 24.11 42.93 -26.87
CA ILE A 463 24.00 42.75 -25.40
C ILE A 463 25.37 42.63 -24.70
N ILE A 464 26.45 42.34 -25.38
CA ILE A 464 27.78 42.19 -24.74
C ILE A 464 28.67 43.37 -25.14
N LYS A 465 28.64 44.45 -24.39
CA LYS A 465 29.75 45.43 -24.33
C LYS A 465 30.82 44.89 -23.40
N ILE A 466 31.79 44.17 -23.95
CA ILE A 466 33.02 43.81 -23.23
C ILE A 466 33.85 45.08 -23.10
N ARG A 467 34.01 45.60 -21.87
CA ARG A 467 35.03 46.60 -21.58
C ARG A 467 36.39 45.91 -21.50
N PRO A 468 37.40 46.32 -22.29
CA PRO A 468 38.74 45.80 -22.11
C PRO A 468 39.30 46.30 -20.77
N ILE A 469 39.76 45.37 -19.95
CA ILE A 469 40.59 45.68 -18.78
C ILE A 469 41.96 45.99 -19.30
N LEU A 470 42.31 47.27 -19.35
CA LEU A 470 43.69 47.69 -19.54
C LEU A 470 44.52 47.29 -18.33
N SER A 471 45.51 46.45 -18.59
CA SER A 471 46.63 46.19 -17.68
C SER A 471 47.47 47.43 -17.57
N THR A 472 47.70 47.93 -16.39
CA THR A 472 48.84 48.80 -16.08
C THR A 472 49.58 48.21 -14.92
N VAL A 473 50.83 47.83 -15.25
CA VAL A 473 52.06 47.70 -14.47
C VAL A 473 51.98 47.21 -13.02
#